data_076a6c6c4fb077d2aa8c9782aa17bb7b
#
_entry.id   076a6c6c4fb077d2aa8c9782aa17bb7b
#
_cell.length_a   1.000
_cell.length_b   1.000
_cell.length_c   1.000
_cell.angle_alpha   90.00
_cell.angle_beta   90.00
_cell.angle_gamma   90.00
#
_symmetry.space_group_name_H-M   'P 1'
#
loop_
_entity.id
_entity.type
_entity.pdbx_description
1 polymer ?
#
loop_
_entity_poly.entity_id
_entity_poly.type
_entity_poly.pdbx_seq_one_letter_code
_entity_poly.pdbx_strand_id
1 'polypeptide(L)'
;MKKLLILILTTLFFNSFCYADKNMKIGSKGNLNEVSRTIKVKMYDNYYEPSSFSIEAGETIKFEVENVGMLVHEFNIANKMMHIKHQPEMSKMAENGILLAFSIDKEKMKKMAKMDKSMGHSHSNSVLLEPKQKGEIIWKFINAVNIEIACNVPGHYQAGMIAKVNIN
;
A
#
# COMPACT_ATOMS: atom_id res chain seq x y z
N MET A 1 52.58 -40.78 -31.67
CA MET A 1 52.39 -39.38 -31.39
C MET A 1 50.91 -39.17 -31.00
N LYS A 2 50.60 -39.12 -29.71
CA LYS A 2 49.20 -38.93 -29.21
C LYS A 2 49.00 -37.44 -28.98
N LYS A 3 48.08 -36.78 -29.74
CA LYS A 3 47.70 -35.39 -29.56
C LYS A 3 46.70 -35.29 -28.43
N LEU A 4 47.09 -34.66 -27.33
CA LEU A 4 46.24 -34.36 -26.18
C LEU A 4 45.37 -33.14 -26.51
N LEU A 5 44.06 -33.32 -26.63
CA LEU A 5 43.10 -32.24 -26.86
C LEU A 5 42.68 -31.72 -25.48
N ILE A 6 43.17 -30.54 -25.12
CA ILE A 6 42.74 -29.86 -23.88
C ILE A 6 41.43 -29.07 -24.18
N LEU A 7 40.33 -29.58 -23.62
CA LEU A 7 39.03 -28.91 -23.68
C LEU A 7 38.98 -27.89 -22.54
N ILE A 8 39.09 -26.59 -22.88
CA ILE A 8 38.93 -25.49 -21.92
C ILE A 8 37.44 -25.25 -21.76
N LEU A 9 36.89 -25.70 -20.59
CA LEU A 9 35.52 -25.44 -20.18
C LEU A 9 35.44 -24.03 -19.54
N THR A 10 35.07 -23.02 -20.33
CA THR A 10 34.79 -21.66 -19.80
C THR A 10 33.45 -21.66 -19.09
N THR A 11 33.48 -21.70 -17.77
CA THR A 11 32.30 -21.47 -16.93
C THR A 11 31.93 -19.99 -16.95
N LEU A 12 30.87 -19.66 -17.70
CA LEU A 12 30.24 -18.33 -17.63
C LEU A 12 29.55 -18.21 -16.26
N PHE A 13 30.17 -17.48 -15.33
CA PHE A 13 29.51 -17.02 -14.12
C PHE A 13 28.48 -15.95 -14.51
N PHE A 14 27.21 -16.32 -14.61
CA PHE A 14 26.12 -15.37 -14.60
C PHE A 14 26.04 -14.76 -13.19
N ASN A 15 26.66 -13.58 -13.02
CA ASN A 15 26.38 -12.75 -11.88
C ASN A 15 24.94 -12.24 -12.01
N SER A 16 23.99 -12.91 -11.38
CA SER A 16 22.66 -12.39 -11.17
C SER A 16 22.77 -11.20 -10.23
N PHE A 17 22.93 -10.00 -10.78
CA PHE A 17 22.73 -8.79 -10.02
C PHE A 17 21.27 -8.76 -9.58
N CYS A 18 21.04 -9.10 -8.33
CA CYS A 18 19.77 -8.84 -7.66
C CYS A 18 19.66 -7.31 -7.55
N TYR A 19 19.03 -6.67 -8.53
CA TYR A 19 18.61 -5.28 -8.40
C TYR A 19 17.57 -5.24 -7.28
N ALA A 20 18.03 -4.98 -6.04
CA ALA A 20 17.15 -4.55 -4.98
C ALA A 20 16.47 -3.27 -5.48
N ASP A 21 15.18 -3.37 -5.77
CA ASP A 21 14.38 -2.29 -6.34
C ASP A 21 14.40 -1.11 -5.36
N LYS A 22 15.23 -0.09 -5.65
CA LYS A 22 15.34 1.15 -4.86
C LYS A 22 13.98 1.89 -4.79
N ASN A 23 13.02 1.53 -5.64
CA ASN A 23 11.69 2.12 -5.73
C ASN A 23 10.68 1.56 -4.72
N MET A 24 11.07 0.64 -3.84
CA MET A 24 10.16 0.08 -2.82
C MET A 24 9.96 0.99 -1.59
N LYS A 25 10.80 2.00 -1.40
CA LYS A 25 10.64 2.94 -0.30
C LYS A 25 9.78 4.13 -0.75
N ILE A 26 8.61 4.25 -0.14
CA ILE A 26 7.64 5.32 -0.40
C ILE A 26 7.62 6.38 0.70
N GLY A 27 8.36 6.16 1.77
CA GLY A 27 8.38 6.99 2.98
C GLY A 27 8.39 6.15 4.25
N SER A 28 7.94 6.74 5.33
CA SER A 28 7.85 6.10 6.65
C SER A 28 6.72 6.71 7.49
N LYS A 29 6.32 6.01 8.54
CA LYS A 29 5.44 6.59 9.57
C LYS A 29 6.08 7.89 10.09
N GLY A 30 5.31 8.98 10.06
CA GLY A 30 5.73 10.29 10.58
C GLY A 30 5.40 10.46 12.06
N ASN A 31 5.95 11.53 12.65
CA ASN A 31 5.64 11.97 14.00
C ASN A 31 4.70 13.17 13.97
N LEU A 32 3.80 13.25 14.94
CA LEU A 32 2.85 14.37 15.04
C LEU A 32 3.55 15.74 15.11
N ASN A 33 4.68 15.82 15.80
CA ASN A 33 5.46 17.05 15.96
C ASN A 33 6.18 17.51 14.67
N GLU A 34 6.26 16.65 13.66
CA GLU A 34 6.88 16.94 12.36
C GLU A 34 5.84 17.25 11.27
N VAL A 35 4.55 17.23 11.61
CA VAL A 35 3.48 17.48 10.64
C VAL A 35 3.54 18.90 10.14
N SER A 36 3.78 19.08 8.84
CA SER A 36 3.79 20.37 8.17
C SER A 36 2.38 20.89 7.86
N ARG A 37 1.47 19.98 7.52
CA ARG A 37 0.06 20.30 7.28
C ARG A 37 -0.84 19.07 7.39
N THR A 38 -2.14 19.34 7.53
CA THR A 38 -3.18 18.32 7.53
C THR A 38 -3.97 18.36 6.22
N ILE A 39 -4.19 17.20 5.62
CA ILE A 39 -5.06 17.06 4.45
C ILE A 39 -6.27 16.24 4.84
N LYS A 40 -7.46 16.81 4.64
CA LYS A 40 -8.73 16.09 4.81
C LYS A 40 -9.06 15.33 3.54
N VAL A 41 -9.40 14.06 3.69
CA VAL A 41 -9.73 13.17 2.57
C VAL A 41 -11.07 12.51 2.82
N LYS A 42 -11.94 12.55 1.82
CA LYS A 42 -13.19 11.79 1.80
C LYS A 42 -13.03 10.61 0.85
N MET A 43 -13.46 9.43 1.29
CA MET A 43 -13.58 8.24 0.47
C MET A 43 -15.05 8.08 0.08
N TYR A 44 -15.33 8.15 -1.21
CA TYR A 44 -16.62 7.81 -1.80
C TYR A 44 -16.52 6.42 -2.42
N ASP A 45 -17.65 5.85 -2.80
CA ASP A 45 -17.62 4.62 -3.57
C ASP A 45 -16.95 4.89 -4.92
N ASN A 46 -15.79 4.23 -5.14
CA ASN A 46 -14.90 4.27 -6.31
C ASN A 46 -13.99 5.50 -6.48
N TYR A 47 -13.96 6.50 -5.58
CA TYR A 47 -13.01 7.63 -5.71
C TYR A 47 -12.67 8.30 -4.36
N TYR A 48 -11.61 9.11 -4.39
CA TYR A 48 -11.18 9.98 -3.28
C TYR A 48 -11.42 11.44 -3.60
N GLU A 49 -11.69 12.24 -2.59
CA GLU A 49 -11.67 13.69 -2.66
C GLU A 49 -10.69 14.25 -1.60
N PRO A 50 -9.60 14.92 -2.02
CA PRO A 50 -9.19 15.20 -3.40
C PRO A 50 -8.71 13.93 -4.15
N SER A 51 -8.78 13.99 -5.49
CA SER A 51 -8.33 12.89 -6.38
C SER A 51 -6.84 12.95 -6.74
N SER A 52 -6.13 13.96 -6.25
CA SER A 52 -4.69 14.15 -6.41
C SER A 52 -4.08 14.96 -5.28
N PHE A 53 -2.81 14.71 -5.01
CA PHE A 53 -2.05 15.35 -3.94
C PHE A 53 -0.72 15.87 -4.51
N SER A 54 -0.37 17.14 -4.19
CA SER A 54 0.95 17.71 -4.44
C SER A 54 1.68 17.81 -3.10
N ILE A 55 2.83 17.18 -2.99
CA ILE A 55 3.57 16.98 -1.74
C ILE A 55 5.05 17.24 -2.01
N GLU A 56 5.72 17.93 -1.08
CA GLU A 56 7.15 18.16 -1.18
C GLU A 56 7.95 16.95 -0.67
N ALA A 57 9.07 16.65 -1.31
CA ALA A 57 9.98 15.61 -0.83
C ALA A 57 10.47 15.91 0.59
N GLY A 58 10.33 14.95 1.51
CA GLY A 58 10.65 15.10 2.93
C GLY A 58 9.50 15.63 3.80
N GLU A 59 8.39 16.02 3.20
CA GLU A 59 7.23 16.55 3.91
C GLU A 59 6.55 15.45 4.76
N THR A 60 6.11 15.84 5.97
CA THR A 60 5.30 14.99 6.85
C THR A 60 3.87 15.48 6.85
N ILE A 61 2.96 14.67 6.33
CA ILE A 61 1.54 14.99 6.19
C ILE A 61 0.72 14.18 7.20
N LYS A 62 -0.23 14.86 7.86
CA LYS A 62 -1.34 14.21 8.52
C LYS A 62 -2.53 14.13 7.56
N PHE A 63 -2.98 12.92 7.25
CA PHE A 63 -4.23 12.70 6.54
C PHE A 63 -5.33 12.41 7.55
N GLU A 64 -6.41 13.18 7.51
CA GLU A 64 -7.67 12.92 8.20
C GLU A 64 -8.65 12.33 7.19
N VAL A 65 -8.91 11.05 7.29
CA VAL A 65 -9.66 10.27 6.29
C VAL A 65 -11.04 9.96 6.82
N GLU A 66 -12.07 10.22 6.04
CA GLU A 66 -13.46 9.88 6.34
C GLU A 66 -14.05 9.03 5.23
N ASN A 67 -14.63 7.89 5.57
CA ASN A 67 -15.41 7.10 4.63
C ASN A 67 -16.85 7.65 4.59
N VAL A 68 -17.19 8.37 3.53
CA VAL A 68 -18.54 8.92 3.28
C VAL A 68 -19.33 8.04 2.30
N GLY A 69 -18.70 6.99 1.75
CA GLY A 69 -19.34 5.99 0.90
C GLY A 69 -20.20 5.00 1.68
N MET A 70 -20.80 4.06 0.97
CA MET A 70 -21.63 3.00 1.53
C MET A 70 -20.87 1.69 1.74
N LEU A 71 -19.73 1.53 1.07
CA LEU A 71 -18.89 0.33 1.14
C LEU A 71 -17.73 0.52 2.12
N VAL A 72 -17.09 -0.58 2.51
CA VAL A 72 -15.81 -0.53 3.20
C VAL A 72 -14.74 -0.05 2.21
N HIS A 73 -13.92 0.90 2.62
CA HIS A 73 -12.83 1.44 1.80
C HIS A 73 -11.50 1.45 2.56
N GLU A 74 -10.43 1.32 1.80
CA GLU A 74 -9.07 1.50 2.27
C GLU A 74 -8.49 2.80 1.71
N PHE A 75 -7.75 3.54 2.55
CA PHE A 75 -6.83 4.58 2.14
C PHE A 75 -5.43 4.06 2.37
N ASN A 76 -4.72 3.72 1.30
CA ASN A 76 -3.40 3.12 1.36
C ASN A 76 -2.41 3.88 0.49
N ILE A 77 -1.33 4.38 1.10
CA ILE A 77 -0.23 5.10 0.44
C ILE A 77 0.80 4.07 0.00
N ALA A 78 0.95 3.85 -1.31
CA ALA A 78 1.89 2.87 -1.83
C ALA A 78 2.32 3.20 -3.26
N ASN A 79 3.24 2.43 -3.83
CA ASN A 79 3.43 2.37 -5.27
C ASN A 79 2.60 1.21 -5.86
N LYS A 80 2.44 1.22 -7.16
CA LYS A 80 1.65 0.21 -7.88
C LYS A 80 2.04 -1.23 -7.54
N MET A 81 3.33 -1.51 -7.43
CA MET A 81 3.81 -2.87 -7.12
C MET A 81 3.43 -3.30 -5.70
N MET A 82 3.47 -2.37 -4.73
CA MET A 82 3.05 -2.64 -3.36
C MET A 82 1.55 -2.89 -3.29
N HIS A 83 0.72 -2.12 -4.03
CA HIS A 83 -0.72 -2.38 -4.13
C HIS A 83 -0.99 -3.78 -4.70
N ILE A 84 -0.33 -4.15 -5.80
CA ILE A 84 -0.47 -5.49 -6.40
C ILE A 84 -0.12 -6.60 -5.40
N LYS A 85 0.92 -6.41 -4.58
CA LYS A 85 1.33 -7.38 -3.55
C LYS A 85 0.37 -7.44 -2.37
N HIS A 86 -0.33 -6.33 -2.07
CA HIS A 86 -1.28 -6.25 -0.95
C HIS A 86 -2.67 -6.80 -1.30
N GLN A 87 -3.09 -6.74 -2.57
CA GLN A 87 -4.41 -7.23 -2.99
C GLN A 87 -4.71 -8.70 -2.63
N PRO A 88 -3.76 -9.66 -2.70
CA PRO A 88 -4.00 -11.03 -2.24
C PRO A 88 -4.34 -11.13 -0.74
N GLU A 89 -3.76 -10.27 0.11
CA GLU A 89 -4.09 -10.22 1.54
C GLU A 89 -5.54 -9.75 1.74
N MET A 90 -5.94 -8.69 1.04
CA MET A 90 -7.30 -8.16 1.09
C MET A 90 -8.32 -9.19 0.55
N SER A 91 -7.99 -9.90 -0.52
CA SER A 91 -8.84 -10.99 -1.05
C SER A 91 -8.99 -12.12 -0.04
N LYS A 92 -7.90 -12.53 0.61
CA LYS A 92 -7.92 -13.54 1.66
C LYS A 92 -8.77 -13.12 2.86
N MET A 93 -8.73 -11.83 3.24
CA MET A 93 -9.60 -11.29 4.29
C MET A 93 -11.08 -11.36 3.89
N ALA A 94 -11.41 -11.07 2.65
CA ALA A 94 -12.78 -11.18 2.13
C ALA A 94 -13.27 -12.64 2.07
N GLU A 95 -12.46 -13.54 1.53
CA GLU A 95 -12.74 -14.97 1.44
C GLU A 95 -12.99 -15.61 2.82
N ASN A 96 -12.27 -15.13 3.82
CA ASN A 96 -12.45 -15.57 5.21
C ASN A 96 -13.58 -14.83 5.92
N GLY A 97 -14.33 -13.96 5.27
CA GLY A 97 -15.46 -13.22 5.85
C GLY A 97 -15.04 -12.25 6.96
N ILE A 98 -13.81 -11.75 6.92
CA ILE A 98 -13.35 -10.64 7.77
C ILE A 98 -13.78 -9.33 7.14
N LEU A 99 -13.51 -9.16 5.83
CA LEU A 99 -13.86 -8.01 5.04
C LEU A 99 -15.16 -8.28 4.30
N LEU A 100 -16.22 -7.57 4.70
CA LEU A 100 -17.52 -7.62 4.08
C LEU A 100 -17.77 -6.32 3.30
N ALA A 101 -18.79 -6.29 2.44
CA ALA A 101 -19.07 -5.10 1.63
C ALA A 101 -19.31 -3.84 2.48
N PHE A 102 -20.03 -3.95 3.57
CA PHE A 102 -20.47 -2.81 4.39
C PHE A 102 -19.88 -2.78 5.80
N SER A 103 -19.09 -3.78 6.19
CA SER A 103 -18.56 -3.91 7.55
C SER A 103 -17.30 -4.77 7.60
N ILE A 104 -16.60 -4.70 8.74
CA ILE A 104 -15.40 -5.48 9.04
C ILE A 104 -15.69 -6.30 10.30
N ASP A 105 -15.57 -7.62 10.21
CA ASP A 105 -15.63 -8.48 11.39
C ASP A 105 -14.33 -8.34 12.19
N LYS A 106 -14.29 -7.36 13.10
CA LYS A 106 -13.10 -7.00 13.89
C LYS A 106 -12.71 -8.10 14.89
N GLU A 107 -13.66 -8.85 15.40
CA GLU A 107 -13.38 -9.96 16.32
C GLU A 107 -12.72 -11.12 15.56
N LYS A 108 -13.25 -11.48 14.40
CA LYS A 108 -12.66 -12.48 13.52
C LYS A 108 -11.28 -12.04 13.03
N MET A 109 -11.14 -10.77 12.62
CA MET A 109 -9.86 -10.18 12.21
C MET A 109 -8.82 -10.33 13.31
N LYS A 110 -9.14 -9.94 14.55
CA LYS A 110 -8.26 -10.06 15.71
C LYS A 110 -7.90 -11.51 16.04
N LYS A 111 -8.87 -12.42 15.91
CA LYS A 111 -8.64 -13.87 16.12
C LYS A 111 -7.69 -14.43 15.06
N MET A 112 -7.93 -14.13 13.79
CA MET A 112 -7.14 -14.66 12.68
C MET A 112 -5.74 -14.06 12.62
N ALA A 113 -5.57 -12.78 13.01
CA ALA A 113 -4.28 -12.11 13.11
C ALA A 113 -3.30 -12.77 14.08
N LYS A 114 -3.78 -13.55 15.06
CA LYS A 114 -2.92 -14.34 15.96
C LYS A 114 -2.27 -15.52 15.26
N MET A 115 -2.89 -16.05 14.20
CA MET A 115 -2.39 -17.19 13.41
C MET A 115 -1.64 -16.71 12.16
N ASP A 116 -2.13 -15.64 11.55
CA ASP A 116 -1.57 -15.02 10.36
C ASP A 116 -1.67 -13.49 10.49
N LYS A 117 -0.52 -12.84 10.70
CA LYS A 117 -0.44 -11.38 10.92
C LYS A 117 -1.01 -10.56 9.76
N SER A 118 -0.98 -11.09 8.52
CA SER A 118 -1.55 -10.41 7.36
C SER A 118 -3.06 -10.20 7.48
N MET A 119 -3.76 -11.07 8.23
CA MET A 119 -5.19 -10.95 8.51
C MET A 119 -5.55 -9.81 9.45
N GLY A 120 -4.58 -9.17 10.09
CA GLY A 120 -4.81 -8.07 11.04
C GLY A 120 -4.85 -6.68 10.42
N HIS A 121 -4.49 -6.54 9.15
CA HIS A 121 -4.45 -5.27 8.42
C HIS A 121 -3.76 -4.13 9.21
N SER A 122 -2.62 -4.40 9.83
CA SER A 122 -1.89 -3.45 10.68
C SER A 122 -0.72 -2.82 9.91
N HIS A 123 -1.02 -1.83 9.07
CA HIS A 123 -0.04 -1.11 8.25
C HIS A 123 0.00 0.37 8.66
N SER A 124 1.20 0.94 8.77
CA SER A 124 1.37 2.36 9.14
C SER A 124 1.02 3.34 8.00
N ASN A 125 0.96 2.85 6.76
CA ASN A 125 0.65 3.60 5.55
C ASN A 125 -0.80 3.42 5.08
N SER A 126 -1.65 2.76 5.90
CA SER A 126 -3.01 2.41 5.48
C SER A 126 -4.01 2.49 6.62
N VAL A 127 -5.24 2.87 6.31
CA VAL A 127 -6.43 2.71 7.16
C VAL A 127 -7.55 2.08 6.38
N LEU A 128 -8.24 1.12 6.99
CA LEU A 128 -9.41 0.43 6.46
C LEU A 128 -10.63 0.87 7.27
N LEU A 129 -11.62 1.49 6.62
CA LEU A 129 -12.75 2.16 7.27
C LEU A 129 -14.09 1.63 6.76
N GLU A 130 -14.96 1.30 7.72
CA GLU A 130 -16.37 1.07 7.45
C GLU A 130 -17.09 2.39 7.09
N PRO A 131 -18.27 2.35 6.48
CA PRO A 131 -19.08 3.56 6.22
C PRO A 131 -19.22 4.45 7.45
N LYS A 132 -19.08 5.76 7.27
CA LYS A 132 -19.16 6.83 8.30
C LYS A 132 -18.02 6.81 9.33
N GLN A 133 -17.05 5.92 9.20
CA GLN A 133 -15.86 5.92 10.07
C GLN A 133 -14.82 6.92 9.62
N LYS A 134 -14.01 7.36 10.59
CA LYS A 134 -12.87 8.24 10.40
C LYS A 134 -11.60 7.56 10.88
N GLY A 135 -10.49 7.90 10.24
CA GLY A 135 -9.16 7.43 10.62
C GLY A 135 -8.12 8.49 10.28
N GLU A 136 -6.90 8.27 10.72
CA GLU A 136 -5.80 9.17 10.41
C GLU A 136 -4.52 8.41 10.11
N ILE A 137 -3.69 8.99 9.24
CA ILE A 137 -2.33 8.53 8.94
C ILE A 137 -1.40 9.74 9.03
N ILE A 138 -0.27 9.57 9.71
CA ILE A 138 0.84 10.53 9.65
C ILE A 138 1.96 9.87 8.87
N TRP A 139 2.29 10.44 7.69
CA TRP A 139 3.25 9.87 6.77
C TRP A 139 4.31 10.87 6.35
N LYS A 140 5.58 10.48 6.48
CA LYS A 140 6.73 11.25 6.00
C LYS A 140 7.10 10.75 4.62
N PHE A 141 6.91 11.60 3.62
CA PHE A 141 7.26 11.30 2.25
C PHE A 141 8.77 11.44 2.03
N ILE A 142 9.31 10.64 1.15
CA ILE A 142 10.67 10.77 0.64
C ILE A 142 10.59 11.15 -0.85
N ASN A 143 11.71 11.52 -1.44
CA ASN A 143 11.76 11.67 -2.89
C ASN A 143 11.60 10.30 -3.55
N ALA A 144 10.37 9.96 -3.88
CA ALA A 144 9.98 8.69 -4.49
C ALA A 144 9.09 8.95 -5.70
N VAL A 145 9.19 8.09 -6.70
CA VAL A 145 8.37 8.16 -7.91
C VAL A 145 7.22 7.16 -7.87
N ASN A 146 6.16 7.48 -8.60
CA ASN A 146 5.00 6.58 -8.78
C ASN A 146 4.30 6.17 -7.49
N ILE A 147 4.22 7.10 -6.52
CA ILE A 147 3.34 6.92 -5.35
C ILE A 147 1.90 7.21 -5.78
N GLU A 148 1.00 6.40 -5.32
CA GLU A 148 -0.43 6.59 -5.44
C GLU A 148 -1.11 6.25 -4.12
N ILE A 149 -2.31 6.75 -3.94
CA ILE A 149 -3.21 6.35 -2.86
C ILE A 149 -4.31 5.53 -3.49
N ALA A 150 -4.52 4.33 -2.98
CA ALA A 150 -5.52 3.45 -3.58
C ALA A 150 -6.27 2.60 -2.55
N CYS A 151 -7.44 2.12 -2.97
CA CYS A 151 -8.25 1.17 -2.23
C CYS A 151 -7.98 -0.25 -2.76
N ASN A 152 -7.50 -1.14 -1.89
CA ASN A 152 -7.22 -2.54 -2.26
C ASN A 152 -8.35 -3.50 -1.82
N VAL A 153 -9.49 -2.99 -1.35
CA VAL A 153 -10.69 -3.79 -1.21
C VAL A 153 -10.97 -4.47 -2.55
N PRO A 154 -11.25 -5.79 -2.58
CA PRO A 154 -11.38 -6.53 -3.84
C PRO A 154 -12.28 -5.84 -4.86
N GLY A 155 -11.75 -5.61 -6.06
CA GLY A 155 -12.44 -4.94 -7.17
C GLY A 155 -12.29 -3.41 -7.22
N HIS A 156 -12.00 -2.72 -6.09
CA HIS A 156 -12.00 -1.26 -6.05
C HIS A 156 -10.81 -0.63 -6.79
N TYR A 157 -9.62 -1.23 -6.66
CA TYR A 157 -8.44 -0.80 -7.41
C TYR A 157 -8.66 -0.91 -8.92
N GLN A 158 -9.23 -2.03 -9.36
CA GLN A 158 -9.55 -2.30 -10.77
C GLN A 158 -10.67 -1.38 -11.29
N ALA A 159 -11.59 -0.95 -10.42
CA ALA A 159 -12.61 0.05 -10.72
C ALA A 159 -12.07 1.48 -10.79
N GLY A 160 -10.77 1.67 -10.50
CA GLY A 160 -10.11 2.97 -10.60
C GLY A 160 -10.15 3.82 -9.33
N MET A 161 -10.41 3.24 -8.15
CA MET A 161 -10.35 3.96 -6.89
C MET A 161 -8.89 4.25 -6.52
N ILE A 162 -8.33 5.24 -7.19
CA ILE A 162 -6.92 5.67 -7.12
C ILE A 162 -6.85 7.18 -7.12
N ALA A 163 -6.02 7.75 -6.25
CA ALA A 163 -5.63 9.16 -6.25
C ALA A 163 -4.13 9.29 -6.53
N LYS A 164 -3.75 10.25 -7.37
CA LYS A 164 -2.36 10.49 -7.75
C LYS A 164 -1.61 11.26 -6.66
N VAL A 165 -0.34 10.92 -6.45
CA VAL A 165 0.58 11.68 -5.59
C VAL A 165 1.72 12.20 -6.46
N ASN A 166 1.84 13.53 -6.54
CA ASN A 166 2.93 14.22 -7.22
C ASN A 166 3.91 14.68 -6.14
N ILE A 167 5.13 14.15 -6.14
CA ILE A 167 6.21 14.59 -5.28
C ILE A 167 7.04 15.62 -6.06
N ASN A 168 7.17 16.83 -5.49
CA ASN A 168 7.94 17.96 -6.04
C ASN A 168 9.33 18.03 -5.42
#